data_955634ae91545958cfc058379e6060ec
#
_entry.id   955634ae91545958cfc058379e6060ec
#
_cell.length_a   1.000
_cell.length_b   1.000
_cell.length_c   1.000
_cell.angle_alpha   90.00
_cell.angle_beta   90.00
_cell.angle_gamma   90.00
#
_symmetry.space_group_name_H-M   'P 1'
#
loop_
_entity.id
_entity.type
_entity.pdbx_description
1 polymer ?
#
loop_
_entity_poly.entity_id
_entity_poly.type
_entity_poly.pdbx_seq_one_letter_code
_entity_poly.pdbx_strand_id
1 'polypeptide(L)'
;MQIIIRADGAGANMLSHLLAKNPNNLYEREEKGAKVRLVYTVCDEQRTEAVLHVSPDPIELVKGSPDSYDITQYINDREFVTSSLFCTYIRPSLGTALNGKPKETFAEWVSHKFALTLSFGPVASNLPEPVVEQLFASLGYEVEQERGEADYPFALKHRSSVRYITLRGRQTLQTALRQLFILMPVLDDYKHYFIGEAEVEKLERYGEGWLEAHPQRELIVKRTLRFADVIERYEANREPAREEQNGAAEPAAEAASLADGAEPAPKVRLNEQRYQAICETVQGLEHKRTVVDFGSGEGKLSARLAELAGVQEVMAVEPSAIARKRAADRFAKLAERGQGVVPKTVTGSLFYYDESLRGKDVIVLCEVIEHIEAHRVERAIATILNEYAPHALIVTTPNREYNQVYEMGEAMRHADHRFEWTRGEFRQACERWRTDGYELELQGVGERHEAYGHPTQMAIFRRREEKKEA
;
A
#
# COMPACT_ATOMS: atom_id res chain seq x y z
N MET A 1 3.80 18.79 -6.32
CA MET A 1 4.39 18.89 -4.98
C MET A 1 5.71 19.64 -5.04
N GLN A 2 6.06 20.39 -4.00
CA GLN A 2 7.28 21.21 -4.00
C GLN A 2 7.95 21.20 -2.62
N ILE A 3 9.24 21.53 -2.61
CA ILE A 3 9.99 21.87 -1.41
C ILE A 3 10.73 23.19 -1.65
N ILE A 4 10.64 24.09 -0.70
CA ILE A 4 11.37 25.36 -0.66
C ILE A 4 12.42 25.24 0.44
N ILE A 5 13.68 25.52 0.11
CA ILE A 5 14.81 25.50 1.02
C ILE A 5 15.35 26.92 1.08
N ARG A 6 15.20 27.59 2.23
CA ARG A 6 15.68 28.94 2.45
C ARG A 6 16.67 28.98 3.59
N ALA A 7 17.77 29.68 3.38
CA ALA A 7 18.73 30.05 4.41
C ALA A 7 18.74 31.58 4.54
N ASP A 8 18.72 32.08 5.77
CA ASP A 8 18.81 33.50 6.10
C ASP A 8 20.07 33.77 6.95
N GLY A 9 20.67 34.94 6.76
CA GLY A 9 21.86 35.40 7.48
C GLY A 9 23.18 35.29 6.69
N ALA A 10 24.26 35.80 7.25
CA ALA A 10 25.56 35.83 6.59
C ALA A 10 26.01 34.44 6.13
N GLY A 11 26.48 34.34 4.89
CA GLY A 11 26.90 33.08 4.28
C GLY A 11 25.76 32.26 3.68
N ALA A 12 24.54 32.80 3.59
CA ALA A 12 23.38 32.11 3.00
C ALA A 12 23.63 31.63 1.56
N ASN A 13 24.43 32.37 0.76
CA ASN A 13 24.82 32.00 -0.59
C ASN A 13 25.59 30.67 -0.69
N MET A 14 26.21 30.23 0.40
CA MET A 14 26.90 28.94 0.44
C MET A 14 25.96 27.76 0.28
N LEU A 15 24.66 27.96 0.53
CA LEU A 15 23.63 26.94 0.26
C LEU A 15 23.67 26.45 -1.20
N SER A 16 23.89 27.34 -2.16
CA SER A 16 23.98 27.01 -3.58
C SER A 16 25.17 26.08 -3.90
N HIS A 17 26.28 26.26 -3.22
CA HIS A 17 27.47 25.42 -3.34
C HIS A 17 27.28 24.04 -2.71
N LEU A 18 26.57 23.97 -1.58
CA LEU A 18 26.22 22.71 -0.94
C LEU A 18 25.21 21.90 -1.78
N LEU A 19 24.30 22.58 -2.47
CA LEU A 19 23.38 21.96 -3.44
C LEU A 19 24.08 21.63 -4.77
N ALA A 20 25.28 22.15 -5.00
CA ALA A 20 26.05 22.02 -6.24
C ALA A 20 25.25 22.46 -7.49
N LYS A 21 24.55 23.58 -7.37
CA LYS A 21 23.72 24.17 -8.41
C LYS A 21 24.03 25.65 -8.58
N ASN A 22 24.21 26.10 -9.83
CA ASN A 22 24.44 27.50 -10.12
C ASN A 22 23.11 28.27 -9.97
N PRO A 23 23.03 29.33 -9.15
CA PRO A 23 21.81 30.07 -8.91
C PRO A 23 21.20 30.73 -10.16
N ASN A 24 22.03 31.02 -11.17
CA ASN A 24 21.58 31.68 -12.40
C ASN A 24 20.94 30.71 -13.42
N ASN A 25 20.90 29.40 -13.12
CA ASN A 25 20.40 28.40 -14.03
C ASN A 25 19.07 27.82 -13.54
N LEU A 26 18.15 27.57 -14.48
CA LEU A 26 17.04 26.67 -14.26
C LEU A 26 17.51 25.22 -14.52
N TYR A 27 17.35 24.34 -13.55
CA TYR A 27 17.59 22.92 -13.69
C TYR A 27 16.27 22.21 -13.94
N GLU A 28 16.11 21.64 -15.12
CA GLU A 28 14.93 20.85 -15.48
C GLU A 28 15.38 19.48 -15.94
N ARG A 29 14.63 18.45 -15.54
CA ARG A 29 14.80 17.08 -16.03
C ARG A 29 13.46 16.36 -16.03
N GLU A 30 13.34 15.40 -16.91
CA GLU A 30 12.27 14.42 -16.92
C GLU A 30 12.78 13.10 -16.33
N GLU A 31 12.05 12.54 -15.40
CA GLU A 31 12.40 11.29 -14.77
C GLU A 31 11.16 10.50 -14.40
N LYS A 32 11.05 9.26 -14.89
CA LYS A 32 9.99 8.31 -14.53
C LYS A 32 8.59 8.91 -14.55
N GLY A 33 8.23 9.60 -15.61
CA GLY A 33 6.90 10.20 -15.76
C GLY A 33 6.66 11.45 -14.89
N ALA A 34 7.72 12.15 -14.49
CA ALA A 34 7.60 13.44 -13.80
C ALA A 34 8.60 14.45 -14.33
N LYS A 35 8.19 15.71 -14.36
CA LYS A 35 9.06 16.84 -14.64
C LYS A 35 9.53 17.46 -13.32
N VAL A 36 10.84 17.47 -13.11
CA VAL A 36 11.50 17.98 -11.90
C VAL A 36 12.25 19.26 -12.25
N ARG A 37 11.94 20.35 -11.53
CA ARG A 37 12.56 21.66 -11.72
C ARG A 37 13.19 22.14 -10.42
N LEU A 38 14.39 22.71 -10.51
CA LEU A 38 15.02 23.45 -9.43
C LEU A 38 15.40 24.85 -9.93
N VAL A 39 15.01 25.84 -9.17
CA VAL A 39 15.30 27.27 -9.45
C VAL A 39 15.63 27.97 -8.13
N TYR A 40 16.50 28.96 -8.20
CA TYR A 40 16.71 29.90 -7.10
C TYR A 40 15.87 31.15 -7.35
N THR A 41 15.06 31.52 -6.37
CA THR A 41 14.28 32.77 -6.38
C THR A 41 15.10 33.94 -5.85
N VAL A 42 16.01 33.66 -4.91
CA VAL A 42 16.97 34.58 -4.33
C VAL A 42 18.28 33.83 -4.08
N CYS A 43 19.43 34.48 -4.34
CA CYS A 43 20.74 33.97 -3.93
C CYS A 43 21.71 35.13 -3.73
N ASP A 44 21.84 35.58 -2.50
CA ASP A 44 22.80 36.59 -2.06
C ASP A 44 23.42 36.18 -0.71
N GLU A 45 24.30 37.01 -0.19
CA GLU A 45 25.04 36.73 1.04
C GLU A 45 24.13 36.62 2.27
N GLN A 46 22.98 37.30 2.28
CA GLN A 46 22.05 37.37 3.41
C GLN A 46 20.88 36.43 3.28
N ARG A 47 20.53 36.04 2.04
CA ARG A 47 19.41 35.14 1.79
C ARG A 47 19.65 34.29 0.54
N THR A 48 19.37 33.01 0.68
CA THR A 48 19.29 32.10 -0.46
C THR A 48 18.02 31.27 -0.34
N GLU A 49 17.24 31.24 -1.42
CA GLU A 49 16.04 30.42 -1.50
C GLU A 49 16.05 29.60 -2.80
N ALA A 50 15.96 28.28 -2.65
CA ALA A 50 15.87 27.32 -3.73
C ALA A 50 14.49 26.64 -3.70
N VAL A 51 13.79 26.64 -4.82
CA VAL A 51 12.51 25.96 -5.02
C VAL A 51 12.74 24.72 -5.88
N LEU A 52 12.31 23.59 -5.40
CA LEU A 52 12.33 22.32 -6.12
C LEU A 52 10.89 21.84 -6.30
N HIS A 53 10.43 21.84 -7.54
CA HIS A 53 9.07 21.53 -7.92
C HIS A 53 9.02 20.23 -8.74
N VAL A 54 8.06 19.37 -8.43
CA VAL A 54 7.78 18.13 -9.15
C VAL A 54 6.36 18.16 -9.71
N SER A 55 6.27 18.01 -11.03
CA SER A 55 5.00 17.85 -11.76
C SER A 55 4.97 16.42 -12.32
N PRO A 56 4.28 15.47 -11.66
CA PRO A 56 4.10 14.13 -12.20
C PRO A 56 3.12 14.19 -13.38
N ASP A 57 3.37 13.35 -14.39
CA ASP A 57 2.42 13.03 -15.44
C ASP A 57 1.63 11.78 -15.03
N PRO A 58 0.33 11.90 -14.71
CA PRO A 58 -0.46 10.76 -14.25
C PRO A 58 -0.54 9.63 -15.27
N ILE A 59 -0.49 9.97 -16.57
CA ILE A 59 -0.57 8.99 -17.67
C ILE A 59 0.75 8.23 -17.80
N GLU A 60 1.87 8.94 -17.75
CA GLU A 60 3.20 8.31 -17.85
C GLU A 60 3.53 7.46 -16.62
N LEU A 61 3.10 7.85 -15.43
CA LEU A 61 3.27 7.05 -14.20
C LEU A 61 2.52 5.72 -14.27
N VAL A 62 1.43 5.65 -15.02
CA VAL A 62 0.65 4.43 -15.25
C VAL A 62 1.27 3.53 -16.34
N LYS A 63 1.92 4.12 -17.34
CA LYS A 63 2.43 3.44 -18.55
C LYS A 63 3.65 2.58 -18.30
N GLY A 64 4.02 2.05 -17.32
CA GLY A 64 5.22 1.21 -17.29
C GLY A 64 5.67 0.66 -15.96
N SER A 65 4.87 0.80 -14.95
CA SER A 65 5.19 0.21 -13.66
C SER A 65 4.61 -1.20 -13.57
N PRO A 66 5.44 -2.25 -13.61
CA PRO A 66 4.96 -3.63 -13.50
C PRO A 66 4.40 -3.95 -12.11
N ASP A 67 4.72 -3.16 -11.08
CA ASP A 67 4.60 -3.59 -9.68
C ASP A 67 3.84 -2.66 -8.73
N SER A 68 3.17 -1.59 -9.21
CA SER A 68 2.51 -0.69 -8.25
C SER A 68 1.04 -0.45 -8.56
N TYR A 69 0.20 -1.30 -8.02
CA TYR A 69 -1.25 -1.13 -7.97
C TYR A 69 -1.66 0.18 -7.26
N ASP A 70 -0.90 0.60 -6.26
CA ASP A 70 -1.21 1.73 -5.41
C ASP A 70 -1.00 3.10 -6.06
N ILE A 71 0.00 3.24 -6.96
CA ILE A 71 0.31 4.54 -7.58
C ILE A 71 -0.79 4.98 -8.52
N THR A 72 -1.39 4.07 -9.28
CA THR A 72 -2.43 4.40 -10.26
C THR A 72 -3.70 4.93 -9.60
N GLN A 73 -4.14 4.27 -8.54
CA GLN A 73 -5.30 4.71 -7.76
C GLN A 73 -5.01 6.00 -7.02
N TYR A 74 -3.78 6.14 -6.50
CA TYR A 74 -3.36 7.26 -5.73
C TYR A 74 -3.34 8.57 -6.54
N ILE A 75 -2.83 8.55 -7.75
CA ILE A 75 -2.69 9.76 -8.59
C ILE A 75 -4.02 10.19 -9.20
N ASN A 76 -4.89 9.24 -9.53
CA ASN A 76 -6.20 9.56 -10.11
C ASN A 76 -7.21 10.09 -9.08
N ASP A 77 -7.05 9.72 -7.80
CA ASP A 77 -8.06 10.01 -6.77
C ASP A 77 -7.63 11.10 -5.77
N ARG A 78 -6.41 11.66 -5.87
CA ARG A 78 -5.86 12.54 -4.84
C ARG A 78 -5.21 13.79 -5.41
N GLU A 79 -5.29 14.87 -4.64
CA GLU A 79 -4.75 16.19 -4.94
C GLU A 79 -3.23 16.30 -4.82
N PHE A 80 -2.53 15.23 -4.38
CA PHE A 80 -1.11 15.25 -4.03
C PHE A 80 -0.40 13.97 -4.48
N VAL A 81 0.92 14.07 -4.67
CA VAL A 81 1.81 12.94 -4.96
C VAL A 81 2.22 12.27 -3.65
N THR A 82 2.35 10.93 -3.65
CA THR A 82 2.91 10.17 -2.53
C THR A 82 4.26 10.74 -2.10
N SER A 83 4.44 10.99 -0.81
CA SER A 83 5.67 11.60 -0.28
C SER A 83 6.91 10.77 -0.56
N SER A 84 6.80 9.44 -0.54
CA SER A 84 7.91 8.55 -0.89
C SER A 84 8.31 8.66 -2.37
N LEU A 85 7.33 8.82 -3.27
CA LEU A 85 7.56 9.06 -4.69
C LEU A 85 8.21 10.43 -4.91
N PHE A 86 7.71 11.46 -4.24
CA PHE A 86 8.30 12.79 -4.27
C PHE A 86 9.78 12.78 -3.84
N CYS A 87 10.10 12.09 -2.74
CA CYS A 87 11.47 11.91 -2.28
C CYS A 87 12.36 11.25 -3.35
N THR A 88 11.84 10.29 -4.11
CA THR A 88 12.57 9.66 -5.22
C THR A 88 12.91 10.67 -6.30
N TYR A 89 11.97 11.53 -6.68
CA TYR A 89 12.18 12.54 -7.71
C TYR A 89 13.15 13.65 -7.29
N ILE A 90 13.10 14.11 -6.05
CA ILE A 90 13.97 15.19 -5.58
C ILE A 90 15.38 14.75 -5.19
N ARG A 91 15.56 13.46 -4.83
CA ARG A 91 16.84 12.92 -4.36
C ARG A 91 18.03 13.20 -5.29
N PRO A 92 17.96 12.99 -6.62
CA PRO A 92 19.08 13.27 -7.52
C PRO A 92 19.46 14.75 -7.55
N SER A 93 18.50 15.68 -7.37
CA SER A 93 18.79 17.11 -7.32
C SER A 93 19.46 17.54 -6.02
N LEU A 94 19.24 16.81 -4.94
CA LEU A 94 19.75 17.11 -3.57
C LEU A 94 20.89 16.17 -3.14
N GLY A 95 21.36 15.28 -4.01
CA GLY A 95 22.29 14.22 -3.67
C GLY A 95 23.61 14.70 -3.07
N THR A 96 24.16 15.80 -3.56
CA THR A 96 25.38 16.42 -3.03
C THR A 96 25.21 16.83 -1.57
N ALA A 97 24.13 17.56 -1.25
CA ALA A 97 23.83 18.01 0.11
C ALA A 97 23.50 16.85 1.04
N LEU A 98 22.66 15.87 0.60
CA LEU A 98 22.32 14.68 1.36
C LEU A 98 23.54 13.84 1.76
N ASN A 99 24.54 13.77 0.87
CA ASN A 99 25.78 13.04 1.12
C ASN A 99 26.84 13.86 1.82
N GLY A 100 26.66 15.18 1.95
CA GLY A 100 27.67 16.08 2.53
C GLY A 100 28.97 16.10 1.72
N LYS A 101 28.91 15.99 0.40
CA LYS A 101 30.08 15.94 -0.48
C LYS A 101 30.04 17.06 -1.54
N PRO A 102 30.10 18.34 -1.14
CA PRO A 102 30.28 19.45 -2.06
C PRO A 102 31.70 19.44 -2.67
N LYS A 103 32.01 20.42 -3.49
CA LYS A 103 33.41 20.66 -3.89
C LYS A 103 34.27 20.92 -2.66
N GLU A 104 35.51 20.48 -2.70
CA GLU A 104 36.44 20.53 -1.58
C GLU A 104 36.59 21.93 -0.94
N THR A 105 36.58 22.96 -1.77
CA THR A 105 36.61 24.39 -1.34
C THR A 105 35.44 24.81 -0.44
N PHE A 106 34.34 24.02 -0.41
CA PHE A 106 33.13 24.31 0.37
C PHE A 106 32.86 23.24 1.45
N ALA A 107 33.83 22.33 1.69
CA ALA A 107 33.64 21.22 2.62
C ALA A 107 33.39 21.68 4.06
N GLU A 108 34.00 22.77 4.48
CA GLU A 108 33.82 23.37 5.81
C GLU A 108 32.35 23.78 6.10
N TRP A 109 31.63 24.16 5.06
CA TRP A 109 30.25 24.61 5.17
C TRP A 109 29.26 23.46 5.40
N VAL A 110 29.64 22.20 5.24
CA VAL A 110 28.78 21.03 5.50
C VAL A 110 28.38 21.00 6.99
N SER A 111 29.27 21.37 7.89
CA SER A 111 29.01 21.43 9.34
C SER A 111 28.39 22.75 9.80
N HIS A 112 28.27 23.74 8.90
CA HIS A 112 27.70 25.03 9.24
C HIS A 112 26.18 24.92 9.47
N LYS A 113 25.69 25.50 10.58
CA LYS A 113 24.30 25.57 10.94
C LYS A 113 23.65 26.85 10.40
N PHE A 114 22.91 26.77 9.34
CA PHE A 114 22.15 27.87 8.80
C PHE A 114 20.85 28.11 9.60
N ALA A 115 20.36 29.35 9.60
CA ALA A 115 18.95 29.63 9.93
C ALA A 115 18.10 29.16 8.73
N LEU A 116 17.58 27.94 8.80
CA LEU A 116 16.84 27.31 7.72
C LEU A 116 15.32 27.51 7.87
N THR A 117 14.68 27.76 6.76
CA THR A 117 13.24 27.58 6.59
C THR A 117 13.01 26.54 5.48
N LEU A 118 12.31 25.47 5.80
CA LEU A 118 11.98 24.39 4.88
C LEU A 118 10.46 24.32 4.76
N SER A 119 9.91 24.65 3.58
CA SER A 119 8.48 24.56 3.34
C SER A 119 8.20 23.50 2.30
N PHE A 120 7.30 22.58 2.57
CA PHE A 120 6.97 21.49 1.65
C PHE A 120 5.48 21.14 1.65
N GLY A 121 5.01 20.66 0.52
CA GLY A 121 3.61 20.28 0.32
C GLY A 121 3.20 20.35 -1.15
N PRO A 122 1.93 20.02 -1.44
CA PRO A 122 0.95 19.42 -0.54
C PRO A 122 1.32 18.01 -0.11
N VAL A 123 1.14 17.66 1.16
CA VAL A 123 1.37 16.32 1.70
C VAL A 123 0.17 15.87 2.52
N ALA A 124 -0.32 14.65 2.26
CA ALA A 124 -1.40 14.07 3.07
C ALA A 124 -0.87 13.57 4.41
N SER A 125 -1.67 13.69 5.44
CA SER A 125 -1.42 13.02 6.70
C SER A 125 -2.71 12.74 7.45
N ASN A 126 -2.86 11.51 7.92
CA ASN A 126 -3.91 11.09 8.84
C ASN A 126 -3.50 11.23 10.31
N LEU A 127 -2.26 11.63 10.58
CA LEU A 127 -1.77 11.88 11.93
C LEU A 127 -2.45 13.12 12.54
N PRO A 128 -2.73 13.09 13.85
CA PRO A 128 -3.15 14.30 14.59
C PRO A 128 -2.12 15.42 14.47
N GLU A 129 -2.59 16.68 14.45
CA GLU A 129 -1.70 17.86 14.35
C GLU A 129 -0.58 17.87 15.42
N PRO A 130 -0.86 17.59 16.71
CA PRO A 130 0.20 17.57 17.72
C PRO A 130 1.26 16.50 17.47
N VAL A 131 0.89 15.36 16.87
CA VAL A 131 1.85 14.30 16.52
C VAL A 131 2.75 14.74 15.37
N VAL A 132 2.18 15.38 14.34
CA VAL A 132 2.97 15.96 13.24
C VAL A 132 3.90 17.06 13.75
N GLU A 133 3.42 17.92 14.64
CA GLU A 133 4.23 18.95 15.28
C GLU A 133 5.40 18.31 16.05
N GLN A 134 5.12 17.30 16.88
CA GLN A 134 6.14 16.63 17.71
C GLN A 134 7.22 15.93 16.87
N LEU A 135 6.88 15.40 15.67
CA LEU A 135 7.83 14.78 14.76
C LEU A 135 8.99 15.74 14.38
N PHE A 136 8.72 17.03 14.29
CA PHE A 136 9.70 18.02 13.88
C PHE A 136 10.18 18.91 15.05
N ALA A 137 9.28 19.29 15.96
CA ALA A 137 9.63 20.14 17.09
C ALA A 137 10.67 19.50 18.00
N SER A 138 10.63 18.19 18.21
CA SER A 138 11.64 17.44 18.96
C SER A 138 13.05 17.50 18.35
N LEU A 139 13.15 17.85 17.08
CA LEU A 139 14.41 18.04 16.35
C LEU A 139 14.90 19.51 16.36
N GLY A 140 14.19 20.38 17.09
CA GLY A 140 14.53 21.80 17.24
C GLY A 140 13.95 22.72 16.16
N TYR A 141 12.88 22.28 15.48
CA TYR A 141 12.15 23.14 14.53
C TYR A 141 10.94 23.78 15.19
N GLU A 142 10.68 25.03 14.84
CA GLU A 142 9.37 25.65 14.91
C GLU A 142 8.53 25.13 13.75
N VAL A 143 7.34 24.67 14.01
CA VAL A 143 6.48 23.97 13.04
C VAL A 143 5.22 24.76 12.77
N GLU A 144 4.96 25.08 11.52
CA GLU A 144 3.73 25.69 11.06
C GLU A 144 3.04 24.72 10.09
N GLN A 145 1.75 24.50 10.30
CA GLN A 145 0.95 23.59 9.48
C GLN A 145 -0.26 24.36 8.93
N GLU A 146 -0.37 24.42 7.62
CA GLU A 146 -1.54 24.97 6.93
C GLU A 146 -2.36 23.85 6.30
N ARG A 147 -3.65 23.84 6.56
CA ARG A 147 -4.62 22.95 5.93
C ARG A 147 -5.56 23.74 5.06
N GLY A 148 -5.75 23.28 3.81
CA GLY A 148 -6.80 23.80 2.94
C GLY A 148 -8.19 23.48 3.49
N GLU A 149 -9.15 24.32 3.16
CA GLU A 149 -10.56 23.99 3.30
C GLU A 149 -10.94 22.96 2.25
N ALA A 150 -11.70 21.95 2.63
CA ALA A 150 -12.24 20.96 1.70
C ALA A 150 -13.68 21.38 1.35
N ASP A 151 -13.87 21.88 0.14
CA ASP A 151 -15.20 22.14 -0.40
C ASP A 151 -15.72 20.85 -1.06
N TYR A 152 -16.36 20.01 -0.23
CA TYR A 152 -17.06 18.83 -0.73
C TYR A 152 -18.57 19.10 -0.70
N PRO A 153 -19.33 18.70 -1.73
CA PRO A 153 -20.79 18.83 -1.75
C PRO A 153 -21.50 18.02 -0.67
N PHE A 154 -20.75 17.22 0.10
CA PHE A 154 -21.24 16.45 1.25
C PHE A 154 -20.47 16.83 2.50
N ALA A 155 -21.17 17.15 3.59
CA ALA A 155 -20.64 17.61 4.88
C ALA A 155 -19.82 16.54 5.66
N LEU A 156 -19.00 15.74 5.02
CA LEU A 156 -18.27 14.63 5.64
C LEU A 156 -16.92 14.99 6.24
N LYS A 157 -16.26 16.05 5.79
CA LYS A 157 -15.00 16.55 6.37
C LYS A 157 -14.88 18.05 6.14
N HIS A 158 -14.77 18.82 7.20
CA HIS A 158 -14.60 20.28 7.12
C HIS A 158 -13.16 20.73 6.84
N ARG A 159 -12.17 19.82 6.87
CA ARG A 159 -10.77 20.14 6.61
C ARG A 159 -10.11 19.06 5.75
N SER A 160 -9.34 19.48 4.77
CA SER A 160 -8.52 18.60 3.94
C SER A 160 -7.54 17.78 4.79
N SER A 161 -7.25 16.53 4.39
CA SER A 161 -6.12 15.77 4.94
C SER A 161 -4.77 16.28 4.44
N VAL A 162 -4.79 17.17 3.44
CA VAL A 162 -3.62 17.76 2.79
C VAL A 162 -3.11 18.93 3.63
N ARG A 163 -1.80 19.02 3.76
CA ARG A 163 -1.10 20.07 4.53
C ARG A 163 0.05 20.65 3.73
N TYR A 164 0.31 21.91 4.01
CA TYR A 164 1.59 22.56 3.74
C TYR A 164 2.29 22.73 5.09
N ILE A 165 3.55 22.30 5.17
CA ILE A 165 4.33 22.31 6.40
C ILE A 165 5.55 23.21 6.21
N THR A 166 5.73 24.15 7.13
CA THR A 166 6.91 25.03 7.20
C THR A 166 7.64 24.78 8.50
N LEU A 167 8.93 24.47 8.39
CA LEU A 167 9.86 24.20 9.48
C LEU A 167 10.89 25.32 9.54
N ARG A 168 11.09 25.93 10.72
CA ARG A 168 12.13 26.94 10.94
C ARG A 168 13.07 26.48 12.05
N GLY A 169 14.38 26.52 11.82
CA GLY A 169 15.35 26.09 12.82
C GLY A 169 16.80 26.34 12.40
N ARG A 170 17.71 26.15 13.33
CA ARG A 170 19.16 26.22 13.07
C ARG A 170 19.73 24.82 12.94
N GLN A 171 19.99 24.41 11.70
CA GLN A 171 20.48 23.08 11.36
C GLN A 171 21.51 23.12 10.22
N THR A 172 22.31 22.08 10.09
CA THR A 172 23.08 21.87 8.86
C THR A 172 22.13 21.47 7.74
N LEU A 173 22.42 21.86 6.50
CA LEU A 173 21.59 21.48 5.35
C LEU A 173 21.48 19.96 5.22
N GLN A 174 22.58 19.22 5.45
CA GLN A 174 22.61 17.77 5.37
C GLN A 174 21.65 17.12 6.38
N THR A 175 21.75 17.51 7.65
CA THR A 175 20.88 16.96 8.71
C THR A 175 19.40 17.25 8.40
N ALA A 176 19.09 18.49 8.04
CA ALA A 176 17.73 18.89 7.74
C ALA A 176 17.11 18.09 6.57
N LEU A 177 17.86 17.90 5.49
CA LEU A 177 17.42 17.09 4.35
C LEU A 177 17.26 15.60 4.71
N ARG A 178 18.20 15.03 5.46
CA ARG A 178 18.13 13.63 5.92
C ARG A 178 16.87 13.39 6.78
N GLN A 179 16.57 14.29 7.71
CA GLN A 179 15.35 14.25 8.53
C GLN A 179 14.10 14.30 7.65
N LEU A 180 14.03 15.20 6.67
CA LEU A 180 12.90 15.29 5.76
C LEU A 180 12.72 14.02 4.92
N PHE A 181 13.79 13.40 4.44
CA PHE A 181 13.72 12.18 3.64
C PHE A 181 13.21 10.95 4.40
N ILE A 182 13.30 10.98 5.75
CA ILE A 182 12.65 9.98 6.61
C ILE A 182 11.24 10.43 6.95
N LEU A 183 11.04 11.66 7.44
CA LEU A 183 9.80 12.08 8.07
C LEU A 183 8.66 12.40 7.07
N MET A 184 8.98 12.89 5.86
CA MET A 184 7.91 13.13 4.87
C MET A 184 7.14 11.85 4.50
N PRO A 185 7.79 10.70 4.20
CA PRO A 185 7.08 9.43 3.98
C PRO A 185 6.35 8.87 5.21
N VAL A 186 6.72 9.30 6.41
CA VAL A 186 6.02 8.93 7.66
C VAL A 186 4.68 9.64 7.77
N LEU A 187 4.53 10.83 7.19
CA LEU A 187 3.32 11.65 7.29
C LEU A 187 2.11 11.02 6.60
N ASP A 188 2.26 10.57 5.35
CA ASP A 188 1.18 9.99 4.57
C ASP A 188 1.04 8.48 4.72
N ASP A 189 2.08 7.83 5.27
CA ASP A 189 2.15 6.37 5.44
C ASP A 189 1.94 5.59 4.13
N TYR A 190 2.26 6.19 2.98
CA TYR A 190 2.22 5.55 1.68
C TYR A 190 3.62 5.27 1.14
N LYS A 191 3.84 4.05 0.65
CA LYS A 191 5.07 3.64 -0.03
C LYS A 191 4.73 3.17 -1.44
N HIS A 192 5.46 3.67 -2.42
CA HIS A 192 5.29 3.31 -3.84
C HIS A 192 6.28 2.23 -4.31
N TYR A 193 7.07 1.66 -3.40
CA TYR A 193 8.08 0.66 -3.67
C TYR A 193 8.10 -0.43 -2.59
N PHE A 194 8.70 -1.56 -2.92
CA PHE A 194 8.90 -2.66 -1.97
C PHE A 194 9.86 -2.24 -0.85
N ILE A 195 9.49 -2.52 0.39
CA ILE A 195 10.30 -2.23 1.57
C ILE A 195 11.21 -3.42 1.84
N GLY A 196 12.51 -3.19 1.74
CA GLY A 196 13.55 -4.19 1.97
C GLY A 196 14.78 -3.58 2.62
N GLU A 197 15.93 -4.24 2.47
CA GLU A 197 17.22 -3.80 3.06
C GLU A 197 17.59 -2.35 2.74
N ALA A 198 17.29 -1.87 1.53
CA ALA A 198 17.57 -0.49 1.14
C ALA A 198 16.85 0.57 2.01
N GLU A 199 15.67 0.26 2.55
CA GLU A 199 14.99 1.15 3.50
C GLU A 199 15.60 1.08 4.90
N VAL A 200 16.08 -0.09 5.32
CA VAL A 200 16.83 -0.25 6.58
C VAL A 200 18.10 0.58 6.51
N GLU A 201 18.93 0.40 5.49
CA GLU A 201 20.16 1.18 5.27
C GLU A 201 19.90 2.70 5.21
N LYS A 202 18.80 3.09 4.56
CA LYS A 202 18.40 4.50 4.50
C LYS A 202 18.03 5.04 5.88
N LEU A 203 17.28 4.26 6.68
CA LEU A 203 16.87 4.64 8.02
C LEU A 203 18.08 4.74 8.95
N GLU A 204 19.02 3.80 8.88
CA GLU A 204 20.29 3.84 9.61
C GLU A 204 21.12 5.08 9.25
N ARG A 205 21.37 5.26 7.94
CA ARG A 205 22.23 6.34 7.44
C ARG A 205 21.66 7.75 7.65
N TYR A 206 20.34 7.93 7.46
CA TYR A 206 19.71 9.24 7.59
C TYR A 206 19.18 9.50 9.00
N GLY A 207 18.95 8.44 9.79
CA GLY A 207 18.54 8.51 11.18
C GLY A 207 19.70 8.68 12.17
N GLU A 208 20.94 8.53 11.67
CA GLU A 208 22.15 8.65 12.50
C GLU A 208 22.19 9.96 13.28
N GLY A 209 22.45 9.88 14.58
CA GLY A 209 22.63 11.02 15.48
C GLY A 209 21.34 11.69 15.97
N TRP A 210 20.15 11.27 15.55
CA TRP A 210 18.90 11.87 16.02
C TRP A 210 17.74 10.87 16.25
N LEU A 211 17.64 9.80 15.47
CA LEU A 211 16.48 8.91 15.49
C LEU A 211 16.33 8.17 16.81
N GLU A 212 17.44 7.73 17.42
CA GLU A 212 17.41 6.95 18.66
C GLU A 212 16.85 7.74 19.86
N ALA A 213 17.15 9.04 19.91
CA ALA A 213 16.65 9.93 20.96
C ALA A 213 15.28 10.53 20.65
N HIS A 214 14.69 10.20 19.50
CA HIS A 214 13.45 10.83 19.04
C HIS A 214 12.23 10.29 19.82
N PRO A 215 11.38 11.14 20.43
CA PRO A 215 10.25 10.68 21.24
C PRO A 215 9.21 9.86 20.46
N GLN A 216 9.14 10.03 19.13
CA GLN A 216 8.27 9.28 18.23
C GLN A 216 9.04 8.20 17.42
N ARG A 217 10.19 7.70 17.95
CA ARG A 217 11.04 6.71 17.26
C ARG A 217 10.26 5.49 16.79
N GLU A 218 9.44 4.92 17.66
CA GLU A 218 8.64 3.75 17.36
C GLU A 218 7.67 3.98 16.18
N LEU A 219 6.97 5.12 16.17
CA LEU A 219 6.10 5.51 15.07
C LEU A 219 6.88 5.68 13.77
N ILE A 220 8.06 6.30 13.82
CA ILE A 220 8.92 6.52 12.64
C ILE A 220 9.39 5.20 12.07
N VAL A 221 9.92 4.31 12.90
CA VAL A 221 10.41 2.98 12.50
C VAL A 221 9.27 2.16 11.91
N LYS A 222 8.13 2.07 12.62
CA LYS A 222 6.95 1.33 12.18
C LYS A 222 6.42 1.80 10.82
N ARG A 223 6.30 3.12 10.61
CA ARG A 223 5.83 3.67 9.33
C ARG A 223 6.87 3.63 8.21
N THR A 224 8.16 3.57 8.56
CA THR A 224 9.23 3.45 7.56
C THR A 224 9.41 2.02 7.08
N LEU A 225 9.50 1.05 7.99
CA LEU A 225 9.82 -0.34 7.68
C LEU A 225 8.58 -1.24 7.50
N ARG A 226 7.45 -0.92 8.12
CA ARG A 226 6.13 -1.54 7.99
C ARG A 226 6.02 -3.02 8.35
N PHE A 227 6.98 -3.86 7.98
CA PHE A 227 6.95 -5.30 8.17
C PHE A 227 7.64 -5.69 9.47
N ALA A 228 7.00 -6.55 10.26
CA ALA A 228 7.50 -6.97 11.57
C ALA A 228 8.88 -7.62 11.48
N ASP A 229 9.09 -8.51 10.51
CA ASP A 229 10.37 -9.17 10.27
C ASP A 229 11.51 -8.22 9.86
N VAL A 230 11.19 -7.13 9.17
CA VAL A 230 12.15 -6.08 8.80
C VAL A 230 12.49 -5.22 10.01
N ILE A 231 11.48 -4.89 10.84
CA ILE A 231 11.66 -4.14 12.08
C ILE A 231 12.51 -4.93 13.08
N GLU A 232 12.22 -6.21 13.28
CA GLU A 232 12.98 -7.08 14.17
C GLU A 232 14.46 -7.18 13.76
N ARG A 233 14.74 -7.36 12.48
CA ARG A 233 16.13 -7.34 11.96
C ARG A 233 16.81 -6.00 12.16
N TYR A 234 16.11 -4.89 11.98
CA TYR A 234 16.63 -3.54 12.23
C TYR A 234 16.97 -3.36 13.71
N GLU A 235 16.10 -3.79 14.63
CA GLU A 235 16.33 -3.67 16.09
C GLU A 235 17.44 -4.63 16.56
N ALA A 236 17.46 -5.87 16.07
CA ALA A 236 18.49 -6.87 16.42
C ALA A 236 19.91 -6.43 16.04
N ASN A 237 20.05 -5.75 14.91
CA ASN A 237 21.36 -5.20 14.49
C ASN A 237 21.87 -4.04 15.38
N ARG A 238 21.04 -3.53 16.29
CA ARG A 238 21.33 -2.36 17.14
C ARG A 238 21.46 -2.66 18.62
N GLU A 239 21.08 -3.87 19.08
CA GLU A 239 21.38 -4.27 20.44
C GLU A 239 22.91 -4.37 20.58
N PRO A 240 23.55 -3.62 21.51
CA PRO A 240 24.96 -3.82 21.81
C PRO A 240 25.14 -5.27 22.23
N ALA A 241 26.14 -5.93 21.65
CA ALA A 241 26.50 -7.31 22.01
C ALA A 241 26.46 -7.45 23.54
N ARG A 242 25.46 -8.14 24.06
CA ARG A 242 25.44 -8.57 25.46
C ARG A 242 26.65 -9.46 25.62
N GLU A 243 27.55 -9.08 26.52
CA GLU A 243 28.71 -9.86 26.95
C GLU A 243 28.29 -11.31 27.10
N GLU A 244 28.97 -12.18 26.35
CA GLU A 244 28.89 -13.61 26.49
C GLU A 244 29.23 -14.00 27.93
N GLN A 245 28.22 -14.39 28.70
CA GLN A 245 28.41 -15.25 29.84
C GLN A 245 27.58 -16.49 29.71
N ASN A 246 28.30 -17.52 29.33
CA ASN A 246 28.07 -18.95 29.62
C ASN A 246 26.97 -19.72 28.86
N GLY A 247 27.47 -20.64 28.09
CA GLY A 247 26.84 -21.95 27.94
C GLY A 247 26.57 -22.36 26.51
N ALA A 248 27.54 -23.03 25.94
CA ALA A 248 27.47 -23.78 24.71
C ALA A 248 26.09 -24.40 24.42
N ALA A 249 25.50 -24.04 23.30
CA ALA A 249 24.74 -24.96 22.46
C ALA A 249 24.72 -24.32 21.06
N GLU A 250 25.60 -24.76 20.19
CA GLU A 250 25.46 -24.58 18.74
C GLU A 250 24.12 -25.19 18.30
N PRO A 251 23.32 -24.54 17.48
CA PRO A 251 22.39 -25.26 16.65
C PRO A 251 23.16 -25.75 15.43
N ALA A 252 23.52 -27.01 15.47
CA ALA A 252 24.03 -27.78 14.36
C ALA A 252 23.06 -27.65 13.19
N ALA A 253 23.57 -27.14 12.08
CA ALA A 253 23.02 -27.38 10.77
C ALA A 253 23.26 -28.88 10.47
N GLU A 254 22.42 -29.75 10.94
CA GLU A 254 22.40 -31.13 10.49
C GLU A 254 21.58 -31.24 9.22
N ALA A 255 22.33 -31.42 8.15
CA ALA A 255 21.86 -32.11 6.99
C ALA A 255 21.42 -33.49 7.37
N ALA A 256 20.14 -33.73 7.57
CA ALA A 256 19.59 -35.08 7.63
C ALA A 256 19.42 -35.57 6.20
N SER A 257 20.40 -36.29 5.71
CA SER A 257 20.27 -37.20 4.59
C SER A 257 19.72 -38.52 5.07
N LEU A 258 18.73 -39.02 4.32
CA LEU A 258 18.38 -40.43 4.13
C LEU A 258 17.62 -41.16 5.26
N ALA A 259 16.31 -41.22 5.11
CA ALA A 259 15.58 -42.48 5.22
C ALA A 259 14.24 -42.41 4.46
N ASP A 260 14.22 -43.15 3.39
CA ASP A 260 13.16 -44.00 2.83
C ASP A 260 11.76 -43.40 2.54
N GLY A 261 11.50 -43.20 1.24
CA GLY A 261 10.31 -43.69 0.58
C GLY A 261 8.95 -43.06 0.89
N ALA A 262 8.78 -41.78 0.64
CA ALA A 262 7.56 -41.13 0.05
C ALA A 262 7.88 -39.68 -0.18
N GLU A 263 7.98 -39.22 -1.46
CA GLU A 263 7.98 -37.81 -1.76
C GLU A 263 6.71 -37.18 -1.18
N PRO A 264 6.80 -36.15 -0.30
CA PRO A 264 5.63 -35.42 0.11
C PRO A 264 5.07 -34.72 -1.14
N ALA A 265 3.81 -34.98 -1.47
CA ALA A 265 3.10 -34.30 -2.53
C ALA A 265 3.33 -32.78 -2.41
N PRO A 266 3.58 -32.05 -3.50
CA PRO A 266 3.89 -30.64 -3.45
C PRO A 266 2.76 -29.90 -2.72
N LYS A 267 3.09 -29.18 -1.62
CA LYS A 267 2.10 -28.41 -0.86
C LYS A 267 1.46 -27.40 -1.81
N VAL A 268 0.19 -27.61 -2.12
CA VAL A 268 -0.59 -26.70 -2.99
C VAL A 268 -0.69 -25.36 -2.29
N ARG A 269 -0.31 -24.27 -2.97
CA ARG A 269 -0.36 -22.91 -2.41
C ARG A 269 -1.79 -22.56 -2.00
N LEU A 270 -1.98 -21.83 -0.90
CA LEU A 270 -3.31 -21.49 -0.36
C LEU A 270 -4.23 -20.81 -1.41
N ASN A 271 -3.69 -19.92 -2.25
CA ASN A 271 -4.46 -19.30 -3.33
C ASN A 271 -5.00 -20.33 -4.34
N GLU A 272 -4.24 -21.37 -4.63
CA GLU A 272 -4.68 -22.45 -5.51
C GLU A 272 -5.84 -23.23 -4.89
N GLN A 273 -5.78 -23.49 -3.58
CA GLN A 273 -6.85 -24.16 -2.83
C GLN A 273 -8.13 -23.31 -2.80
N ARG A 274 -8.02 -21.98 -2.67
CA ARG A 274 -9.16 -21.06 -2.75
C ARG A 274 -9.81 -21.10 -4.12
N TYR A 275 -9.02 -20.96 -5.19
CA TYR A 275 -9.51 -21.00 -6.56
C TYR A 275 -10.20 -22.32 -6.87
N GLN A 276 -9.61 -23.43 -6.42
CA GLN A 276 -10.19 -24.75 -6.58
C GLN A 276 -11.53 -24.86 -5.85
N ALA A 277 -11.61 -24.47 -4.58
CA ALA A 277 -12.85 -24.51 -3.79
C ALA A 277 -13.96 -23.65 -4.40
N ILE A 278 -13.62 -22.45 -4.90
CA ILE A 278 -14.59 -21.59 -5.60
C ILE A 278 -15.05 -22.24 -6.90
N CYS A 279 -14.14 -22.76 -7.72
CA CYS A 279 -14.48 -23.44 -8.97
C CYS A 279 -15.36 -24.67 -8.75
N GLU A 280 -15.05 -25.49 -7.74
CA GLU A 280 -15.87 -26.66 -7.36
C GLU A 280 -17.27 -26.23 -6.91
N THR A 281 -17.37 -25.16 -6.11
CA THR A 281 -18.65 -24.58 -5.68
C THR A 281 -19.46 -24.11 -6.88
N VAL A 282 -18.87 -23.31 -7.78
CA VAL A 282 -19.53 -22.82 -9.00
C VAL A 282 -19.95 -23.98 -9.90
N GLN A 283 -19.08 -24.99 -10.07
CA GLN A 283 -19.38 -26.15 -10.89
C GLN A 283 -20.60 -26.93 -10.37
N GLY A 284 -20.81 -26.96 -9.05
CA GLY A 284 -21.96 -27.62 -8.39
C GLY A 284 -23.27 -26.82 -8.45
N LEU A 285 -23.25 -25.55 -8.89
CA LEU A 285 -24.45 -24.74 -9.00
C LEU A 285 -25.26 -25.09 -10.24
N GLU A 286 -26.60 -25.02 -10.16
CA GLU A 286 -27.52 -25.20 -11.30
C GLU A 286 -27.43 -23.99 -12.23
N HIS A 287 -27.51 -22.78 -11.70
CA HIS A 287 -27.38 -21.52 -12.41
C HIS A 287 -25.94 -21.01 -12.35
N LYS A 288 -25.18 -21.10 -13.46
CA LYS A 288 -23.78 -20.72 -13.58
C LYS A 288 -23.35 -20.26 -14.97
N ARG A 289 -24.32 -19.90 -15.81
CA ARG A 289 -24.00 -19.47 -17.18
C ARG A 289 -23.26 -18.18 -17.25
N THR A 290 -23.52 -17.26 -16.31
CA THR A 290 -22.90 -15.95 -16.21
C THR A 290 -22.25 -15.78 -14.83
N VAL A 291 -20.94 -15.55 -14.80
CA VAL A 291 -20.15 -15.43 -13.58
C VAL A 291 -19.44 -14.07 -13.54
N VAL A 292 -19.54 -13.40 -12.42
CA VAL A 292 -18.81 -12.16 -12.13
C VAL A 292 -17.74 -12.44 -11.07
N ASP A 293 -16.49 -12.21 -11.42
CA ASP A 293 -15.34 -12.19 -10.50
C ASP A 293 -15.08 -10.74 -10.11
N PHE A 294 -15.56 -10.35 -8.94
CA PHE A 294 -15.53 -8.96 -8.47
C PHE A 294 -14.30 -8.73 -7.61
N GLY A 295 -13.42 -7.81 -7.99
CA GLY A 295 -12.07 -7.68 -7.47
C GLY A 295 -11.13 -8.71 -8.10
N SER A 296 -11.26 -8.93 -9.42
CA SER A 296 -10.60 -10.00 -10.15
C SER A 296 -9.06 -9.90 -10.21
N GLY A 297 -8.50 -8.76 -9.84
CA GLY A 297 -7.06 -8.51 -9.93
C GLY A 297 -6.53 -8.82 -11.33
N GLU A 298 -5.50 -9.66 -11.42
CA GLU A 298 -4.89 -10.09 -12.68
C GLU A 298 -5.67 -11.19 -13.43
N GLY A 299 -6.90 -11.50 -13.02
CA GLY A 299 -7.80 -12.45 -13.71
C GLY A 299 -7.41 -13.92 -13.56
N LYS A 300 -6.69 -14.31 -12.51
CA LYS A 300 -6.28 -15.71 -12.30
C LYS A 300 -7.47 -16.63 -12.04
N LEU A 301 -8.40 -16.19 -11.17
CA LEU A 301 -9.64 -16.89 -10.89
C LEU A 301 -10.58 -16.83 -12.09
N SER A 302 -10.76 -15.65 -12.69
CA SER A 302 -11.61 -15.47 -13.86
C SER A 302 -11.26 -16.43 -15.00
N ALA A 303 -9.95 -16.65 -15.25
CA ALA A 303 -9.50 -17.59 -16.28
C ALA A 303 -9.94 -19.04 -15.98
N ARG A 304 -9.91 -19.46 -14.70
CA ARG A 304 -10.36 -20.81 -14.30
C ARG A 304 -11.87 -20.96 -14.35
N LEU A 305 -12.61 -19.93 -13.93
CA LEU A 305 -14.07 -19.91 -14.02
C LEU A 305 -14.54 -20.03 -15.48
N ALA A 306 -13.76 -19.46 -16.41
CA ALA A 306 -14.05 -19.50 -17.84
C ALA A 306 -13.89 -20.90 -18.47
N GLU A 307 -13.13 -21.79 -17.84
CA GLU A 307 -12.91 -23.17 -18.27
C GLU A 307 -13.99 -24.14 -17.73
N LEU A 308 -14.86 -23.68 -16.81
CA LEU A 308 -15.86 -24.54 -16.19
C LEU A 308 -16.98 -24.90 -17.18
N ALA A 309 -17.39 -26.17 -17.15
CA ALA A 309 -18.49 -26.64 -17.99
C ALA A 309 -19.83 -25.96 -17.62
N GLY A 310 -20.51 -25.41 -18.62
CA GLY A 310 -21.78 -24.70 -18.48
C GLY A 310 -21.65 -23.18 -18.28
N VAL A 311 -20.45 -22.66 -18.01
CA VAL A 311 -20.20 -21.21 -18.02
C VAL A 311 -20.16 -20.69 -19.45
N GLN A 312 -20.82 -19.58 -19.70
CA GLN A 312 -20.94 -18.97 -21.03
C GLN A 312 -20.41 -17.54 -21.07
N GLU A 313 -20.35 -16.86 -19.92
CA GLU A 313 -19.81 -15.53 -19.77
C GLU A 313 -19.11 -15.39 -18.43
N VAL A 314 -17.90 -14.81 -18.45
CA VAL A 314 -17.17 -14.39 -17.25
C VAL A 314 -16.84 -12.91 -17.36
N MET A 315 -17.24 -12.13 -16.35
CA MET A 315 -16.92 -10.72 -16.21
C MET A 315 -15.89 -10.54 -15.08
N ALA A 316 -14.70 -10.12 -15.45
CA ALA A 316 -13.62 -9.80 -14.53
C ALA A 316 -13.69 -8.31 -14.17
N VAL A 317 -14.31 -7.99 -13.03
CA VAL A 317 -14.55 -6.62 -12.58
C VAL A 317 -13.42 -6.18 -11.66
N GLU A 318 -12.68 -5.14 -12.05
CA GLU A 318 -11.50 -4.70 -11.35
C GLU A 318 -11.32 -3.17 -11.50
N PRO A 319 -11.15 -2.41 -10.40
CA PRO A 319 -10.91 -0.96 -10.48
C PRO A 319 -9.52 -0.61 -11.03
N SER A 320 -8.48 -1.41 -10.77
CA SER A 320 -7.11 -1.15 -11.19
C SER A 320 -6.92 -1.33 -12.70
N ALA A 321 -6.51 -0.28 -13.41
CA ALA A 321 -6.23 -0.33 -14.84
C ALA A 321 -5.05 -1.28 -15.18
N ILE A 322 -4.04 -1.35 -14.32
CA ILE A 322 -2.88 -2.22 -14.50
C ILE A 322 -3.27 -3.68 -14.33
N ALA A 323 -4.04 -4.00 -13.28
CA ALA A 323 -4.54 -5.35 -13.06
C ALA A 323 -5.40 -5.81 -14.22
N ARG A 324 -6.32 -4.95 -14.72
CA ARG A 324 -7.13 -5.25 -15.91
C ARG A 324 -6.29 -5.49 -17.15
N LYS A 325 -5.21 -4.72 -17.37
CA LYS A 325 -4.29 -4.96 -18.49
C LYS A 325 -3.65 -6.34 -18.39
N ARG A 326 -3.13 -6.71 -17.22
CA ARG A 326 -2.55 -8.04 -17.00
C ARG A 326 -3.59 -9.16 -17.16
N ALA A 327 -4.82 -8.92 -16.71
CA ALA A 327 -5.94 -9.83 -16.92
C ALA A 327 -6.24 -9.97 -18.42
N ALA A 328 -6.30 -8.88 -19.18
CA ALA A 328 -6.52 -8.90 -20.62
C ALA A 328 -5.42 -9.68 -21.37
N ASP A 329 -4.14 -9.47 -20.99
CA ASP A 329 -3.01 -10.23 -21.57
C ASP A 329 -3.12 -11.74 -21.25
N ARG A 330 -3.60 -12.09 -20.05
CA ARG A 330 -3.90 -13.49 -19.68
C ARG A 330 -5.04 -14.07 -20.49
N PHE A 331 -6.12 -13.31 -20.68
CA PHE A 331 -7.30 -13.76 -21.42
C PHE A 331 -7.02 -13.89 -22.92
N ALA A 332 -6.16 -13.06 -23.49
CA ALA A 332 -5.69 -13.23 -24.86
C ALA A 332 -4.98 -14.57 -25.06
N LYS A 333 -4.10 -14.96 -24.11
CA LYS A 333 -3.44 -16.29 -24.14
C LYS A 333 -4.43 -17.45 -23.95
N LEU A 334 -5.50 -17.25 -23.18
CA LEU A 334 -6.55 -18.25 -23.03
C LEU A 334 -7.33 -18.42 -24.34
N ALA A 335 -7.65 -17.31 -25.02
CA ALA A 335 -8.29 -17.32 -26.33
C ALA A 335 -7.48 -18.08 -27.38
N GLU A 336 -6.15 -17.89 -27.41
CA GLU A 336 -5.24 -18.60 -28.32
C GLU A 336 -5.25 -20.14 -28.11
N ARG A 337 -5.54 -20.59 -26.87
CA ARG A 337 -5.62 -22.03 -26.54
C ARG A 337 -6.96 -22.67 -26.97
N GLY A 338 -7.98 -21.84 -27.27
CA GLY A 338 -9.30 -22.33 -27.68
C GLY A 338 -10.06 -23.11 -26.59
N GLN A 339 -9.73 -22.91 -25.33
CA GLN A 339 -10.34 -23.60 -24.20
C GLN A 339 -11.27 -22.66 -23.43
N GLY A 340 -12.54 -23.05 -23.25
CA GLY A 340 -13.49 -22.27 -22.48
C GLY A 340 -13.97 -20.98 -23.15
N VAL A 341 -14.59 -20.11 -22.35
CA VAL A 341 -14.99 -18.77 -22.79
C VAL A 341 -13.87 -17.76 -22.48
N VAL A 342 -13.82 -16.67 -23.23
CA VAL A 342 -12.82 -15.61 -22.97
C VAL A 342 -13.46 -14.61 -21.98
N PRO A 343 -12.90 -14.45 -20.77
CA PRO A 343 -13.41 -13.47 -19.81
C PRO A 343 -13.30 -12.04 -20.34
N LYS A 344 -14.28 -11.20 -19.97
CA LYS A 344 -14.29 -9.76 -20.30
C LYS A 344 -13.78 -8.96 -19.12
N THR A 345 -12.79 -8.09 -19.32
CA THR A 345 -12.39 -7.14 -18.31
C THR A 345 -13.38 -5.98 -18.23
N VAL A 346 -13.82 -5.66 -17.02
CA VAL A 346 -14.76 -4.57 -16.74
C VAL A 346 -14.16 -3.63 -15.71
N THR A 347 -14.23 -2.33 -15.97
CA THR A 347 -13.89 -1.33 -14.95
C THR A 347 -15.06 -1.19 -13.99
N GLY A 348 -14.86 -1.52 -12.72
CA GLY A 348 -15.93 -1.40 -11.73
C GLY A 348 -15.39 -1.46 -10.32
N SER A 349 -16.22 -1.06 -9.37
CA SER A 349 -15.89 -1.06 -7.93
C SER A 349 -17.14 -1.41 -7.14
N LEU A 350 -16.97 -2.11 -6.03
CA LEU A 350 -18.04 -2.42 -5.06
C LEU A 350 -18.76 -1.18 -4.50
N PHE A 351 -18.20 0.01 -4.72
CA PHE A 351 -18.77 1.27 -4.23
C PHE A 351 -19.74 1.93 -5.22
N TYR A 352 -19.80 1.45 -6.46
CA TYR A 352 -20.65 2.01 -7.52
C TYR A 352 -21.55 0.93 -8.09
N TYR A 353 -22.80 1.29 -8.29
CA TYR A 353 -23.75 0.40 -8.95
C TYR A 353 -23.47 0.34 -10.46
N ASP A 354 -23.49 -0.88 -11.01
CA ASP A 354 -23.34 -1.15 -12.44
C ASP A 354 -24.47 -2.05 -12.92
N GLU A 355 -25.37 -1.48 -13.71
CA GLU A 355 -26.55 -2.20 -14.24
C GLU A 355 -26.18 -3.46 -15.03
N SER A 356 -24.99 -3.51 -15.64
CA SER A 356 -24.55 -4.68 -16.42
C SER A 356 -24.30 -5.94 -15.57
N LEU A 357 -24.18 -5.77 -14.25
CA LEU A 357 -23.97 -6.87 -13.29
C LEU A 357 -25.28 -7.44 -12.75
N ARG A 358 -26.41 -6.77 -12.99
CA ARG A 358 -27.72 -7.20 -12.52
C ARG A 358 -28.14 -8.50 -13.18
N GLY A 359 -28.71 -9.42 -12.39
CA GLY A 359 -29.26 -10.68 -12.88
C GLY A 359 -28.23 -11.67 -13.41
N LYS A 360 -26.95 -11.50 -13.09
CA LYS A 360 -25.93 -12.52 -13.35
C LYS A 360 -26.13 -13.71 -12.42
N ASP A 361 -25.77 -14.92 -12.88
CA ASP A 361 -26.02 -16.12 -12.10
C ASP A 361 -25.17 -16.18 -10.84
N VAL A 362 -23.88 -15.92 -10.94
CA VAL A 362 -22.94 -16.04 -9.84
C VAL A 362 -22.09 -14.77 -9.72
N ILE A 363 -21.96 -14.27 -8.49
CA ILE A 363 -20.98 -13.21 -8.13
C ILE A 363 -20.00 -13.81 -7.12
N VAL A 364 -18.70 -13.60 -7.36
CA VAL A 364 -17.62 -14.08 -6.49
C VAL A 364 -16.85 -12.89 -5.96
N LEU A 365 -16.58 -12.86 -4.66
CA LEU A 365 -15.66 -11.96 -3.96
C LEU A 365 -14.57 -12.81 -3.33
N CYS A 366 -13.43 -12.96 -4.03
CA CYS A 366 -12.32 -13.79 -3.57
C CYS A 366 -11.25 -12.94 -2.91
N GLU A 367 -11.18 -12.93 -1.58
CA GLU A 367 -10.21 -12.12 -0.79
C GLU A 367 -10.32 -10.63 -1.16
N VAL A 368 -11.50 -10.07 -1.02
CA VAL A 368 -11.81 -8.69 -1.42
C VAL A 368 -12.32 -7.86 -0.25
N ILE A 369 -13.18 -8.43 0.59
CA ILE A 369 -13.89 -7.65 1.60
C ILE A 369 -12.97 -7.09 2.69
N GLU A 370 -11.88 -7.77 3.00
CA GLU A 370 -10.86 -7.36 3.97
C GLU A 370 -10.09 -6.11 3.57
N HIS A 371 -10.08 -5.77 2.27
CA HIS A 371 -9.45 -4.54 1.74
C HIS A 371 -10.39 -3.32 1.83
N ILE A 372 -11.65 -3.53 2.22
CA ILE A 372 -12.66 -2.50 2.35
C ILE A 372 -12.85 -2.19 3.84
N GLU A 373 -13.21 -0.95 4.18
CA GLU A 373 -13.56 -0.61 5.55
C GLU A 373 -14.83 -1.35 5.99
N ALA A 374 -14.81 -2.02 7.15
CA ALA A 374 -15.85 -2.93 7.62
C ALA A 374 -17.28 -2.34 7.53
N HIS A 375 -17.44 -1.03 7.83
CA HIS A 375 -18.74 -0.35 7.73
C HIS A 375 -19.28 -0.20 6.30
N ARG A 376 -18.42 -0.36 5.27
CA ARG A 376 -18.81 -0.28 3.86
C ARG A 376 -19.16 -1.65 3.28
N VAL A 377 -18.61 -2.71 3.84
CA VAL A 377 -18.85 -4.08 3.39
C VAL A 377 -20.33 -4.41 3.40
N GLU A 378 -21.03 -4.06 4.49
CA GLU A 378 -22.46 -4.32 4.64
C GLU A 378 -23.30 -3.72 3.50
N ARG A 379 -23.02 -2.47 3.12
CA ARG A 379 -23.69 -1.82 2.00
C ARG A 379 -23.36 -2.47 0.66
N ALA A 380 -22.10 -2.85 0.43
CA ALA A 380 -21.68 -3.50 -0.80
C ALA A 380 -22.40 -4.87 -0.97
N ILE A 381 -22.43 -5.67 0.10
CA ILE A 381 -23.15 -6.96 0.09
C ILE A 381 -24.65 -6.77 -0.09
N ALA A 382 -25.25 -5.75 0.56
CA ALA A 382 -26.65 -5.43 0.39
C ALA A 382 -26.98 -5.05 -1.08
N THR A 383 -26.13 -4.27 -1.74
CA THR A 383 -26.26 -3.97 -3.18
C THR A 383 -26.20 -5.25 -4.01
N ILE A 384 -25.25 -6.15 -3.72
CA ILE A 384 -25.14 -7.41 -4.46
C ILE A 384 -26.37 -8.27 -4.28
N LEU A 385 -26.82 -8.52 -3.06
CA LEU A 385 -27.92 -9.44 -2.79
C LEU A 385 -29.30 -8.88 -3.21
N ASN A 386 -29.52 -7.55 -3.05
CA ASN A 386 -30.83 -6.96 -3.29
C ASN A 386 -30.97 -6.35 -4.69
N GLU A 387 -29.91 -5.75 -5.24
CA GLU A 387 -29.99 -5.03 -6.51
C GLU A 387 -29.46 -5.85 -7.68
N TYR A 388 -28.26 -6.44 -7.56
CA TYR A 388 -27.77 -7.38 -8.59
C TYR A 388 -28.50 -8.71 -8.54
N ALA A 389 -28.90 -9.14 -7.36
CA ALA A 389 -29.72 -10.32 -7.11
C ALA A 389 -29.25 -11.59 -7.85
N PRO A 390 -27.99 -12.03 -7.66
CA PRO A 390 -27.48 -13.24 -8.31
C PRO A 390 -28.17 -14.51 -7.79
N HIS A 391 -28.09 -15.62 -8.51
CA HIS A 391 -28.50 -16.93 -7.99
C HIS A 391 -27.56 -17.42 -6.88
N ALA A 392 -26.27 -17.06 -6.96
CA ALA A 392 -25.33 -17.32 -5.86
C ALA A 392 -24.33 -16.17 -5.69
N LEU A 393 -24.02 -15.85 -4.42
CA LEU A 393 -22.90 -15.02 -4.03
C LEU A 393 -21.92 -15.87 -3.23
N ILE A 394 -20.65 -15.87 -3.63
CA ILE A 394 -19.55 -16.56 -2.96
C ILE A 394 -18.58 -15.51 -2.43
N VAL A 395 -18.30 -15.55 -1.13
CA VAL A 395 -17.37 -14.60 -0.47
C VAL A 395 -16.31 -15.40 0.24
N THR A 396 -15.01 -15.12 -0.03
CA THR A 396 -13.92 -15.63 0.79
C THR A 396 -13.18 -14.49 1.48
N THR A 397 -12.64 -14.78 2.66
CA THR A 397 -11.83 -13.84 3.44
C THR A 397 -10.90 -14.61 4.40
N PRO A 398 -9.76 -14.05 4.83
CA PRO A 398 -8.88 -14.67 5.79
C PRO A 398 -9.57 -14.97 7.13
N ASN A 399 -9.17 -16.08 7.76
CA ASN A 399 -9.52 -16.37 9.15
C ASN A 399 -8.43 -15.85 10.08
N ARG A 400 -8.72 -14.80 10.86
CA ARG A 400 -7.80 -14.18 11.81
C ARG A 400 -7.29 -15.17 12.86
N GLU A 401 -8.12 -16.11 13.32
CA GLU A 401 -7.72 -17.10 14.31
C GLU A 401 -6.57 -17.99 13.81
N TYR A 402 -6.51 -18.24 12.50
CA TYR A 402 -5.47 -19.06 11.88
C TYR A 402 -4.10 -18.34 11.81
N ASN A 403 -4.05 -17.03 12.08
CA ASN A 403 -2.79 -16.28 12.16
C ASN A 403 -1.89 -16.79 13.31
N GLN A 404 -2.47 -17.44 14.32
CA GLN A 404 -1.71 -18.12 15.38
C GLN A 404 -0.90 -19.31 14.83
N VAL A 405 -1.41 -20.02 13.82
CA VAL A 405 -0.68 -21.11 13.14
C VAL A 405 0.50 -20.58 12.33
N TYR A 406 0.40 -19.33 11.86
CA TYR A 406 1.46 -18.64 11.12
C TYR A 406 2.40 -17.84 12.04
N GLU A 407 2.24 -17.96 13.36
CA GLU A 407 3.04 -17.23 14.37
C GLU A 407 3.01 -15.71 14.20
N MET A 408 1.93 -15.18 13.62
CA MET A 408 1.79 -13.75 13.31
C MET A 408 1.28 -12.90 14.48
N GLY A 409 0.91 -13.53 15.61
CA GLY A 409 0.35 -12.82 16.76
C GLY A 409 -0.91 -12.03 16.40
N GLU A 410 -0.89 -10.73 16.67
CA GLU A 410 -1.98 -9.78 16.35
C GLU A 410 -1.88 -9.16 14.95
N ALA A 411 -0.83 -9.47 14.18
CA ALA A 411 -0.62 -8.91 12.86
C ALA A 411 -1.64 -9.45 11.85
N MET A 412 -2.07 -8.60 10.93
CA MET A 412 -2.85 -9.01 9.76
C MET A 412 -1.92 -9.61 8.69
N ARG A 413 -2.46 -10.53 7.88
CA ARG A 413 -1.69 -11.23 6.82
C ARG A 413 -1.17 -10.31 5.72
N HIS A 414 -1.84 -9.18 5.53
CA HIS A 414 -1.45 -8.23 4.50
C HIS A 414 -1.55 -6.80 5.02
N ALA A 415 -0.64 -5.92 4.59
CA ALA A 415 -0.56 -4.55 5.09
C ALA A 415 -1.76 -3.67 4.64
N ASP A 416 -2.46 -4.06 3.59
CA ASP A 416 -3.64 -3.38 3.06
C ASP A 416 -4.97 -3.93 3.57
N HIS A 417 -4.96 -4.99 4.40
CA HIS A 417 -6.15 -5.44 5.09
C HIS A 417 -6.62 -4.36 6.07
N ARG A 418 -7.89 -4.08 6.04
CA ARG A 418 -8.54 -3.15 6.98
C ARG A 418 -9.05 -3.86 8.20
N PHE A 419 -9.35 -5.15 8.06
CA PHE A 419 -9.73 -6.07 9.12
C PHE A 419 -9.47 -7.52 8.68
N GLU A 420 -9.40 -8.40 9.62
CA GLU A 420 -9.51 -9.85 9.44
C GLU A 420 -10.47 -10.35 10.53
N TRP A 421 -11.47 -11.12 10.15
CA TRP A 421 -12.47 -11.60 11.09
C TRP A 421 -12.13 -12.99 11.63
N THR A 422 -12.45 -13.21 12.90
CA THR A 422 -12.58 -14.55 13.47
C THR A 422 -13.75 -15.29 12.82
N ARG A 423 -13.79 -16.61 13.00
CA ARG A 423 -14.92 -17.44 12.52
C ARG A 423 -16.26 -16.99 13.10
N GLY A 424 -16.27 -16.55 14.35
CA GLY A 424 -17.48 -16.02 15.01
C GLY A 424 -17.95 -14.72 14.41
N GLU A 425 -17.05 -13.75 14.21
CA GLU A 425 -17.34 -12.45 13.61
C GLU A 425 -17.82 -12.59 12.16
N PHE A 426 -17.15 -13.44 11.35
CA PHE A 426 -17.55 -13.69 9.97
C PHE A 426 -18.94 -14.33 9.89
N ARG A 427 -19.21 -15.36 10.69
CA ARG A 427 -20.54 -15.97 10.78
C ARG A 427 -21.60 -14.94 11.12
N GLN A 428 -21.38 -14.14 12.14
CA GLN A 428 -22.31 -13.09 12.58
C GLN A 428 -22.56 -12.04 11.47
N ALA A 429 -21.50 -11.64 10.75
CA ALA A 429 -21.62 -10.72 9.61
C ALA A 429 -22.48 -11.35 8.49
N CYS A 430 -22.19 -12.60 8.10
CA CYS A 430 -22.93 -13.31 7.05
C CYS A 430 -24.41 -13.49 7.42
N GLU A 431 -24.74 -13.79 8.68
CA GLU A 431 -26.13 -13.90 9.13
C GLU A 431 -26.87 -12.54 9.07
N ARG A 432 -26.20 -11.44 9.36
CA ARG A 432 -26.79 -10.09 9.18
C ARG A 432 -27.03 -9.74 7.70
N TRP A 433 -26.13 -10.17 6.81
CA TRP A 433 -26.26 -9.92 5.37
C TRP A 433 -27.33 -10.77 4.72
N ARG A 434 -27.60 -11.94 5.29
CA ARG A 434 -28.59 -12.87 4.74
C ARG A 434 -29.96 -12.22 4.72
N THR A 435 -30.56 -12.17 3.54
CA THR A 435 -31.96 -11.79 3.33
C THR A 435 -32.84 -13.05 3.26
N ASP A 436 -34.15 -12.90 3.42
CA ASP A 436 -35.08 -14.04 3.37
C ASP A 436 -35.04 -14.81 2.04
N GLY A 437 -34.60 -14.15 0.97
CA GLY A 437 -34.43 -14.74 -0.36
C GLY A 437 -33.22 -15.65 -0.53
N TYR A 438 -32.31 -15.75 0.46
CA TYR A 438 -31.07 -16.51 0.34
C TYR A 438 -30.88 -17.50 1.49
N GLU A 439 -30.33 -18.66 1.15
CA GLU A 439 -29.77 -19.62 2.10
C GLU A 439 -28.28 -19.38 2.24
N LEU A 440 -27.77 -19.50 3.47
CA LEU A 440 -26.37 -19.32 3.80
C LEU A 440 -25.72 -20.65 4.15
N GLU A 441 -24.61 -20.93 3.49
CA GLU A 441 -23.69 -22.02 3.83
C GLU A 441 -22.31 -21.43 4.15
N LEU A 442 -21.69 -21.93 5.22
CA LEU A 442 -20.34 -21.53 5.64
C LEU A 442 -19.39 -22.72 5.61
N GLN A 443 -18.23 -22.54 4.99
CA GLN A 443 -17.21 -23.55 4.93
C GLN A 443 -15.80 -22.97 5.08
N GLY A 444 -14.81 -23.82 5.35
CA GLY A 444 -13.41 -23.43 5.44
C GLY A 444 -12.63 -23.93 4.23
N VAL A 445 -11.60 -23.19 3.84
CA VAL A 445 -10.71 -23.53 2.72
C VAL A 445 -9.27 -23.56 3.20
N GLY A 446 -8.52 -24.55 2.74
CA GLY A 446 -7.14 -24.79 3.11
C GLY A 446 -6.98 -25.87 4.21
N GLU A 447 -5.77 -26.06 4.68
CA GLU A 447 -5.45 -27.07 5.69
C GLU A 447 -6.15 -26.75 7.01
N ARG A 448 -6.84 -27.75 7.58
CA ARG A 448 -7.57 -27.58 8.83
C ARG A 448 -6.67 -27.77 10.04
N HIS A 449 -6.60 -26.76 10.90
CA HIS A 449 -6.04 -26.87 12.23
C HIS A 449 -7.14 -27.16 13.26
N GLU A 450 -6.87 -28.04 14.23
CA GLU A 450 -7.88 -28.50 15.19
C GLU A 450 -8.50 -27.36 16.01
N ALA A 451 -7.68 -26.46 16.55
CA ALA A 451 -8.14 -25.32 17.36
C ALA A 451 -8.60 -24.12 16.50
N TYR A 452 -7.89 -23.82 15.43
CA TYR A 452 -8.06 -22.55 14.69
C TYR A 452 -8.84 -22.70 13.39
N GLY A 453 -9.30 -23.89 13.02
CA GLY A 453 -10.08 -24.13 11.81
C GLY A 453 -9.23 -24.08 10.53
N HIS A 454 -9.74 -23.44 9.49
CA HIS A 454 -9.08 -23.27 8.20
C HIS A 454 -8.49 -21.88 8.02
N PRO A 455 -7.45 -21.70 7.18
CA PRO A 455 -6.84 -20.39 6.95
C PRO A 455 -7.75 -19.40 6.23
N THR A 456 -8.68 -19.88 5.42
CA THR A 456 -9.67 -19.04 4.72
C THR A 456 -11.09 -19.48 5.08
N GLN A 457 -11.97 -18.53 5.22
CA GLN A 457 -13.41 -18.70 5.44
C GLN A 457 -14.14 -18.45 4.14
N MET A 458 -15.18 -19.23 3.85
CA MET A 458 -16.00 -19.06 2.66
C MET A 458 -17.48 -19.08 3.04
N ALA A 459 -18.23 -18.08 2.55
CA ALA A 459 -19.68 -18.00 2.65
C ALA A 459 -20.29 -18.14 1.26
N ILE A 460 -21.35 -18.91 1.15
CA ILE A 460 -22.10 -19.14 -0.06
C ILE A 460 -23.56 -18.77 0.24
N PHE A 461 -24.04 -17.72 -0.41
CA PHE A 461 -25.46 -17.33 -0.38
C PHE A 461 -26.12 -17.87 -1.65
N ARG A 462 -27.08 -18.80 -1.51
CA ARG A 462 -27.85 -19.36 -2.63
C ARG A 462 -29.26 -18.81 -2.60
N ARG A 463 -29.71 -18.27 -3.72
CA ARG A 463 -31.06 -17.76 -3.85
C ARG A 463 -32.05 -18.90 -3.75
N ARG A 464 -33.10 -18.74 -2.93
CA ARG A 464 -34.18 -19.68 -2.81
C ARG A 464 -35.03 -19.61 -4.10
N GLU A 465 -35.30 -20.76 -4.67
CA GLU A 465 -36.29 -20.83 -5.73
C GLU A 465 -37.69 -20.61 -5.13
N GLU A 466 -38.44 -19.65 -5.68
CA GLU A 466 -39.86 -19.57 -5.39
C GLU A 466 -40.50 -20.87 -5.82
N LYS A 467 -41.02 -21.65 -4.87
CA LYS A 467 -41.90 -22.77 -5.21
C LYS A 467 -43.05 -22.16 -6.03
N LYS A 468 -43.06 -22.40 -7.33
CA LYS A 468 -44.26 -22.16 -8.15
C LYS A 468 -45.34 -23.01 -7.49
N GLU A 469 -46.27 -22.36 -6.78
CA GLU A 469 -47.52 -22.99 -6.44
C GLU A 469 -48.16 -23.43 -7.76
N ALA A 470 -48.37 -24.75 -7.88
CA ALA A 470 -48.94 -25.42 -9.04
C ALA A 470 -50.45 -25.19 -9.11
#